data_f57ffa7cb72dad3e8af796802a325585
#
_entry.id   f57ffa7cb72dad3e8af796802a325585
#
_cell.length_a   1.000
_cell.length_b   1.000
_cell.length_c   1.000
_cell.angle_alpha   90.00
_cell.angle_beta   90.00
_cell.angle_gamma   90.00
#
_symmetry.space_group_name_H-M   'P 1'
#
loop_
_entity.id
_entity.type
_entity.pdbx_description
1 polymer ?
#
loop_
_entity_poly.entity_id
_entity_poly.type
_entity_poly.pdbx_seq_one_letter_code
_entity_poly.pdbx_strand_id
1 'polypeptide(L)'
;MSRSKDNLEKEIKFPGVELDRLRERLIELEAERVGPSAFEDNWILDHNNELLSTGRILRLRTDGGRARLTLKGPMRLEGNLKVRVEHEVTIENADAARALLEGLGYEVVRRYQKMREEWQLGGVTIALDHTPIGDFAEFEGDRAEVVAKRCGFDVDKAERRSYLRLYEDYLKAHPDSPPEMVFRQ
;
A
#
# COMPACT_ATOMS: atom_id res chain seq x y z
N MET A 1 0.30 11.47 30.38
CA MET A 1 1.15 11.18 29.22
C MET A 1 0.70 9.85 28.63
N SER A 2 -0.16 9.87 27.61
CA SER A 2 -0.61 8.68 26.90
C SER A 2 0.59 8.16 26.10
N ARG A 3 1.08 6.94 26.38
CA ARG A 3 1.99 6.22 25.51
C ARG A 3 1.26 6.05 24.17
N SER A 4 1.81 6.63 23.10
CA SER A 4 1.35 6.32 21.75
C SER A 4 1.39 4.80 21.60
N LYS A 5 0.25 4.18 21.24
CA LYS A 5 0.25 2.83 20.66
C LYS A 5 1.28 2.90 19.53
N ASP A 6 2.25 1.99 19.57
CA ASP A 6 3.21 1.86 18.49
C ASP A 6 2.41 1.73 17.19
N ASN A 7 2.50 2.73 16.30
CA ASN A 7 1.85 2.73 14.99
C ASN A 7 2.59 1.74 14.09
N LEU A 8 2.61 0.47 14.51
CA LEU A 8 3.25 -0.62 13.78
C LEU A 8 2.24 -1.17 12.77
N GLU A 9 2.53 -0.97 11.50
CA GLU A 9 1.91 -1.69 10.41
C GLU A 9 2.57 -3.06 10.28
N LYS A 10 1.74 -4.12 10.21
CA LYS A 10 2.16 -5.50 9.92
C LYS A 10 1.36 -5.97 8.72
N GLU A 11 2.03 -6.23 7.62
CA GLU A 11 1.38 -6.53 6.35
C GLU A 11 1.99 -7.79 5.71
N ILE A 12 1.15 -8.57 5.01
CA ILE A 12 1.56 -9.63 4.10
C ILE A 12 0.83 -9.45 2.76
N LYS A 13 1.56 -9.62 1.64
CA LYS A 13 1.08 -9.35 0.28
C LYS A 13 1.21 -10.57 -0.61
N PHE A 14 0.26 -10.75 -1.53
CA PHE A 14 0.25 -11.80 -2.53
C PHE A 14 -0.02 -11.21 -3.92
N PRO A 15 0.80 -11.52 -4.93
CA PRO A 15 0.59 -11.15 -6.32
C PRO A 15 -0.26 -12.19 -7.06
N GLY A 16 -0.81 -11.79 -8.24
CA GLY A 16 -1.48 -12.71 -9.15
C GLY A 16 -2.80 -13.26 -8.61
N VAL A 17 -3.53 -12.45 -7.87
CA VAL A 17 -4.77 -12.84 -7.19
C VAL A 17 -5.95 -12.75 -8.16
N GLU A 18 -6.79 -13.78 -8.20
CA GLU A 18 -8.11 -13.72 -8.82
C GLU A 18 -9.06 -12.97 -7.87
N LEU A 19 -9.22 -11.65 -8.06
CA LEU A 19 -9.97 -10.80 -7.11
C LEU A 19 -11.42 -11.25 -6.91
N ASP A 20 -12.10 -11.71 -7.96
CA ASP A 20 -13.50 -12.17 -7.85
C ASP A 20 -13.59 -13.40 -6.95
N ARG A 21 -12.68 -14.36 -7.13
CA ARG A 21 -12.61 -15.54 -6.27
C ARG A 21 -12.30 -15.19 -4.81
N LEU A 22 -11.43 -14.21 -4.59
CA LEU A 22 -11.14 -13.73 -3.24
C LEU A 22 -12.38 -13.05 -2.63
N ARG A 23 -13.15 -12.25 -3.40
CA ARG A 23 -14.42 -11.67 -2.93
C ARG A 23 -15.43 -12.73 -2.50
N GLU A 24 -15.63 -13.76 -3.32
CA GLU A 24 -16.50 -14.90 -2.98
C GLU A 24 -16.04 -15.53 -1.65
N ARG A 25 -14.73 -15.78 -1.52
CA ARG A 25 -14.18 -16.35 -0.30
C ARG A 25 -14.36 -15.46 0.93
N LEU A 26 -14.21 -14.15 0.79
CA LEU A 26 -14.45 -13.20 1.88
C LEU A 26 -15.91 -13.16 2.32
N ILE A 27 -16.85 -13.25 1.38
CA ILE A 27 -18.29 -13.37 1.66
C ILE A 27 -18.58 -14.67 2.44
N GLU A 28 -18.03 -15.82 2.00
CA GLU A 28 -18.17 -17.10 2.71
C GLU A 28 -17.62 -17.06 4.15
N LEU A 29 -16.60 -16.25 4.38
CA LEU A 29 -15.97 -16.06 5.69
C LEU A 29 -16.67 -15.00 6.54
N GLU A 30 -17.77 -14.42 6.04
CA GLU A 30 -18.54 -13.35 6.69
C GLU A 30 -17.68 -12.09 6.96
N ALA A 31 -16.74 -11.78 6.05
CA ALA A 31 -15.96 -10.55 6.10
C ALA A 31 -16.86 -9.34 5.77
N GLU A 32 -16.60 -8.22 6.43
CA GLU A 32 -17.30 -6.97 6.20
C GLU A 32 -16.58 -6.13 5.14
N ARG A 33 -17.30 -5.72 4.09
CA ARG A 33 -16.77 -4.80 3.08
C ARG A 33 -16.77 -3.36 3.59
N VAL A 34 -15.62 -2.68 3.50
CA VAL A 34 -15.43 -1.30 3.97
C VAL A 34 -15.66 -0.32 2.82
N GLY A 35 -16.91 -0.02 2.52
CA GLY A 35 -17.26 0.98 1.50
C GLY A 35 -17.03 0.53 0.04
N PRO A 36 -17.16 1.46 -0.92
CA PRO A 36 -16.91 1.20 -2.34
C PRO A 36 -15.41 1.12 -2.63
N SER A 37 -15.06 0.50 -3.77
CA SER A 37 -13.69 0.58 -4.28
C SER A 37 -13.29 2.02 -4.53
N ALA A 38 -12.06 2.39 -4.17
CA ALA A 38 -11.50 3.72 -4.34
C ALA A 38 -10.32 3.69 -5.31
N PHE A 39 -10.27 4.72 -6.17
CA PHE A 39 -9.08 5.01 -6.96
C PHE A 39 -8.07 5.72 -6.06
N GLU A 40 -6.90 5.12 -5.90
CA GLU A 40 -5.78 5.70 -5.17
C GLU A 40 -4.73 6.23 -6.13
N ASP A 41 -4.36 7.50 -5.97
CA ASP A 41 -3.20 8.11 -6.60
C ASP A 41 -2.17 8.47 -5.53
N ASN A 42 -0.99 7.93 -5.65
CA ASN A 42 0.04 7.98 -4.63
C ASN A 42 1.30 8.65 -5.17
N TRP A 43 1.70 9.75 -4.56
CA TRP A 43 2.96 10.45 -4.82
C TRP A 43 3.95 10.17 -3.70
N ILE A 44 5.14 9.70 -4.06
CA ILE A 44 6.25 9.51 -3.14
C ILE A 44 7.17 10.72 -3.26
N LEU A 45 7.38 11.38 -2.13
CA LEU A 45 8.20 12.58 -2.06
C LEU A 45 9.52 12.28 -1.32
N ASP A 46 10.58 12.89 -1.78
CA ASP A 46 11.89 12.82 -1.15
C ASP A 46 12.64 14.14 -1.30
N HIS A 47 13.62 14.37 -0.45
CA HIS A 47 14.56 15.48 -0.52
C HIS A 47 15.95 14.90 -0.68
N ASN A 48 16.58 15.11 -1.83
CA ASN A 48 17.94 14.63 -2.13
C ASN A 48 18.18 13.12 -1.85
N ASN A 49 17.15 12.29 -2.01
CA ASN A 49 17.18 10.84 -1.72
C ASN A 49 17.45 10.50 -0.24
N GLU A 50 17.19 11.41 0.69
CA GLU A 50 17.47 11.20 2.13
C GLU A 50 16.52 10.19 2.78
N LEU A 51 15.26 10.15 2.35
CA LEU A 51 14.27 9.22 2.90
C LEU A 51 14.46 7.83 2.32
N LEU A 52 14.46 7.70 1.00
CA LEU A 52 14.55 6.40 0.31
C LEU A 52 15.87 5.69 0.60
N SER A 53 16.99 6.41 0.68
CA SER A 53 18.31 5.83 1.03
C SER A 53 18.37 5.23 2.42
N THR A 54 17.49 5.68 3.33
CA THR A 54 17.36 5.17 4.70
C THR A 54 16.15 4.24 4.90
N GLY A 55 15.49 3.83 3.80
CA GLY A 55 14.32 2.95 3.82
C GLY A 55 13.04 3.60 4.33
N ARG A 56 13.01 4.94 4.43
CA ARG A 56 11.82 5.72 4.78
C ARG A 56 11.05 6.11 3.52
N ILE A 57 9.73 6.26 3.65
CA ILE A 57 8.86 6.68 2.54
C ILE A 57 7.94 7.78 3.04
N LEU A 58 7.96 8.94 2.38
CA LEU A 58 6.95 9.98 2.55
C LEU A 58 5.97 9.89 1.39
N ARG A 59 4.71 9.61 1.68
CA ARG A 59 3.66 9.41 0.69
C ARG A 59 2.53 10.41 0.89
N LEU A 60 2.17 11.13 -0.16
CA LEU A 60 0.91 11.84 -0.26
C LEU A 60 -0.03 10.99 -1.13
N ARG A 61 -1.20 10.64 -0.59
CA ARG A 61 -2.22 9.83 -1.28
C ARG A 61 -3.51 10.60 -1.41
N THR A 62 -4.16 10.49 -2.56
CA THR A 62 -5.58 10.82 -2.71
C THR A 62 -6.39 9.56 -2.97
N ASP A 63 -7.54 9.43 -2.29
CA ASP A 63 -8.50 8.34 -2.47
C ASP A 63 -9.93 8.88 -2.32
N GLY A 64 -10.78 8.69 -3.32
CA GLY A 64 -12.20 9.04 -3.25
C GLY A 64 -12.50 10.48 -2.76
N GLY A 65 -11.60 11.44 -2.99
CA GLY A 65 -11.73 12.83 -2.55
C GLY A 65 -11.12 13.13 -1.18
N ARG A 66 -10.48 12.17 -0.54
CA ARG A 66 -9.68 12.36 0.69
C ARG A 66 -8.21 12.44 0.34
N ALA A 67 -7.43 13.10 1.19
CA ALA A 67 -5.99 13.10 1.08
C ALA A 67 -5.34 12.68 2.40
N ARG A 68 -4.23 11.95 2.33
CA ARG A 68 -3.45 11.50 3.48
C ARG A 68 -1.96 11.68 3.23
N LEU A 69 -1.28 12.17 4.23
CA LEU A 69 0.19 12.21 4.25
C LEU A 69 0.68 11.16 5.23
N THR A 70 1.50 10.24 4.74
CA THR A 70 2.01 9.10 5.51
C THR A 70 3.53 9.10 5.49
N LEU A 71 4.16 9.05 6.67
CA LEU A 71 5.58 8.74 6.80
C LEU A 71 5.73 7.30 7.27
N LYS A 72 6.33 6.46 6.42
CA LYS A 72 6.66 5.08 6.72
C LYS A 72 8.13 4.96 7.11
N GLY A 73 8.41 4.33 8.25
CA GLY A 73 9.75 4.02 8.72
C GLY A 73 10.44 2.91 7.91
N PRO A 74 11.71 2.60 8.23
CA PRO A 74 12.40 1.47 7.63
C PRO A 74 11.64 0.15 7.88
N MET A 75 11.56 -0.68 6.85
CA MET A 75 10.88 -1.96 6.91
C MET A 75 11.80 -3.02 7.54
N ARG A 76 11.23 -3.89 8.38
CA ARG A 76 11.85 -5.13 8.85
C ARG A 76 10.93 -6.31 8.56
N LEU A 77 11.49 -7.51 8.55
CA LEU A 77 10.73 -8.74 8.41
C LEU A 77 10.58 -9.41 9.77
N GLU A 78 9.35 -9.83 10.10
CA GLU A 78 9.03 -10.72 11.21
C GLU A 78 8.31 -11.95 10.63
N GLY A 79 9.05 -13.04 10.41
CA GLY A 79 8.55 -14.19 9.63
C GLY A 79 8.24 -13.76 8.18
N ASN A 80 7.00 -13.93 7.75
CA ASN A 80 6.54 -13.52 6.43
C ASN A 80 5.91 -12.11 6.42
N LEU A 81 5.77 -11.49 7.58
CA LEU A 81 5.21 -10.14 7.71
C LEU A 81 6.27 -9.07 7.45
N LYS A 82 5.89 -8.06 6.71
CA LYS A 82 6.58 -6.76 6.69
C LYS A 82 6.06 -5.92 7.85
N VAL A 83 6.98 -5.40 8.64
CA VAL A 83 6.68 -4.60 9.83
C VAL A 83 7.42 -3.28 9.73
N ARG A 84 6.69 -2.18 9.95
CA ARG A 84 7.26 -0.83 9.99
C ARG A 84 6.42 0.11 10.85
N VAL A 85 7.04 1.17 11.32
CA VAL A 85 6.32 2.27 11.96
C VAL A 85 5.69 3.14 10.88
N GLU A 86 4.43 3.53 11.07
CA GLU A 86 3.73 4.48 10.22
C GLU A 86 3.15 5.64 11.03
N HIS A 87 3.29 6.84 10.48
CA HIS A 87 2.61 8.03 10.97
C HIS A 87 1.77 8.60 9.83
N GLU A 88 0.47 8.65 10.02
CA GLU A 88 -0.46 9.12 9.00
C GLU A 88 -1.33 10.26 9.54
N VAL A 89 -1.55 11.27 8.71
CA VAL A 89 -2.47 12.38 8.98
C VAL A 89 -3.38 12.60 7.77
N THR A 90 -4.64 12.91 8.04
CA THR A 90 -5.59 13.33 7.01
C THR A 90 -5.29 14.77 6.60
N ILE A 91 -5.34 15.03 5.31
CA ILE A 91 -5.10 16.34 4.68
C ILE A 91 -6.38 16.78 3.99
N GLU A 92 -6.82 18.01 4.22
CA GLU A 92 -8.01 18.56 3.56
C GLU A 92 -7.76 18.94 2.09
N ASN A 93 -6.52 19.40 1.78
CA ASN A 93 -6.16 19.88 0.45
C ASN A 93 -4.79 19.29 0.04
N ALA A 94 -4.85 18.29 -0.86
CA ALA A 94 -3.65 17.60 -1.34
C ALA A 94 -2.69 18.51 -2.11
N ASP A 95 -3.24 19.43 -2.93
CA ASP A 95 -2.40 20.34 -3.73
C ASP A 95 -1.67 21.35 -2.85
N ALA A 96 -2.34 21.88 -1.84
CA ALA A 96 -1.70 22.77 -0.87
C ALA A 96 -0.63 22.06 -0.05
N ALA A 97 -0.89 20.80 0.36
CA ALA A 97 0.10 19.99 1.07
C ALA A 97 1.31 19.69 0.19
N ARG A 98 1.11 19.36 -1.08
CA ARG A 98 2.19 19.14 -2.05
C ARG A 98 3.01 20.41 -2.25
N ALA A 99 2.37 21.55 -2.50
CA ALA A 99 3.06 22.83 -2.69
C ALA A 99 3.88 23.25 -1.45
N LEU A 100 3.37 22.95 -0.24
CA LEU A 100 4.12 23.18 1.00
C LEU A 100 5.37 22.30 1.07
N LEU A 101 5.25 21.01 0.75
CA LEU A 101 6.38 20.08 0.74
C LEU A 101 7.40 20.44 -0.34
N GLU A 102 6.95 20.84 -1.54
CA GLU A 102 7.81 21.35 -2.61
C GLU A 102 8.53 22.64 -2.17
N GLY A 103 7.86 23.54 -1.49
CA GLY A 103 8.46 24.75 -0.88
C GLY A 103 9.50 24.43 0.21
N LEU A 104 9.44 23.26 0.84
CA LEU A 104 10.43 22.73 1.77
C LEU A 104 11.57 21.94 1.07
N GLY A 105 11.55 21.85 -0.27
CA GLY A 105 12.56 21.18 -1.06
C GLY A 105 12.31 19.68 -1.29
N TYR A 106 11.11 19.17 -0.97
CA TYR A 106 10.74 17.82 -1.35
C TYR A 106 10.25 17.79 -2.79
N GLU A 107 10.61 16.75 -3.52
CA GLU A 107 10.19 16.53 -4.91
C GLU A 107 9.44 15.22 -5.04
N VAL A 108 8.50 15.15 -5.98
CA VAL A 108 7.84 13.88 -6.32
C VAL A 108 8.82 13.03 -7.11
N VAL A 109 9.31 11.96 -6.49
CA VAL A 109 10.32 11.06 -7.07
C VAL A 109 9.73 9.79 -7.68
N ARG A 110 8.50 9.41 -7.28
CA ARG A 110 7.76 8.25 -7.82
C ARG A 110 6.27 8.51 -7.71
N ARG A 111 5.50 7.92 -8.62
CA ARG A 111 4.04 7.91 -8.58
C ARG A 111 3.51 6.53 -8.91
N TYR A 112 2.44 6.12 -8.25
CA TYR A 112 1.73 4.90 -8.58
C TYR A 112 0.24 5.02 -8.30
N GLN A 113 -0.55 4.29 -9.09
CA GLN A 113 -2.01 4.26 -9.00
C GLN A 113 -2.49 2.83 -8.79
N LYS A 114 -3.63 2.70 -8.13
CA LYS A 114 -4.36 1.45 -8.00
C LYS A 114 -5.85 1.69 -7.73
N MET A 115 -6.67 0.73 -8.08
CA MET A 115 -8.03 0.61 -7.54
C MET A 115 -7.95 -0.28 -6.32
N ARG A 116 -8.44 0.20 -5.16
CA ARG A 116 -8.43 -0.56 -3.90
C ARG A 116 -9.84 -0.80 -3.40
N GLU A 117 -10.11 -2.04 -3.03
CA GLU A 117 -11.30 -2.45 -2.30
C GLU A 117 -10.87 -3.02 -0.95
N GLU A 118 -11.52 -2.59 0.13
CA GLU A 118 -11.14 -2.99 1.49
C GLU A 118 -12.23 -3.83 2.17
N TRP A 119 -11.79 -4.83 2.94
CA TRP A 119 -12.58 -5.72 3.75
C TRP A 119 -12.01 -5.85 5.16
N GLN A 120 -12.86 -6.20 6.13
CA GLN A 120 -12.46 -6.48 7.52
C GLN A 120 -12.84 -7.90 7.90
N LEU A 121 -11.89 -8.64 8.46
CA LEU A 121 -12.12 -9.99 8.98
C LEU A 121 -11.27 -10.25 10.22
N GLY A 122 -11.91 -10.44 11.37
CA GLY A 122 -11.22 -10.81 12.61
C GLY A 122 -10.14 -9.83 13.08
N GLY A 123 -10.34 -8.53 12.83
CA GLY A 123 -9.40 -7.45 13.18
C GLY A 123 -8.24 -7.30 12.19
N VAL A 124 -8.36 -7.87 10.99
CA VAL A 124 -7.42 -7.74 9.88
C VAL A 124 -8.08 -6.96 8.76
N THR A 125 -7.41 -5.94 8.23
CA THR A 125 -7.79 -5.26 6.99
C THR A 125 -7.28 -6.07 5.81
N ILE A 126 -8.16 -6.34 4.84
CA ILE A 126 -7.84 -7.07 3.62
C ILE A 126 -8.07 -6.12 2.46
N ALA A 127 -7.01 -5.81 1.72
CA ALA A 127 -7.07 -4.96 0.53
C ALA A 127 -6.97 -5.82 -0.73
N LEU A 128 -7.93 -5.62 -1.63
CA LEU A 128 -7.93 -6.16 -2.98
C LEU A 128 -7.49 -5.03 -3.91
N ASP A 129 -6.29 -5.14 -4.45
CA ASP A 129 -5.65 -4.10 -5.26
C ASP A 129 -5.58 -4.51 -6.72
N HIS A 130 -6.23 -3.75 -7.60
CA HIS A 130 -6.01 -3.81 -9.04
C HIS A 130 -5.01 -2.72 -9.42
N THR A 131 -3.91 -3.08 -10.07
CA THR A 131 -2.79 -2.19 -10.42
C THR A 131 -2.42 -2.32 -11.90
N PRO A 132 -1.67 -1.37 -12.48
CA PRO A 132 -1.17 -1.48 -13.85
C PRO A 132 -0.30 -2.72 -14.13
N ILE A 133 0.22 -3.39 -13.10
CA ILE A 133 1.06 -4.60 -13.21
C ILE A 133 0.38 -5.87 -12.72
N GLY A 134 -0.93 -5.84 -12.51
CA GLY A 134 -1.72 -6.99 -12.09
C GLY A 134 -2.40 -6.80 -10.74
N ASP A 135 -3.00 -7.88 -10.27
CA ASP A 135 -3.85 -7.90 -9.10
C ASP A 135 -3.12 -8.46 -7.88
N PHE A 136 -3.40 -7.87 -6.72
CA PHE A 136 -2.78 -8.21 -5.45
C PHE A 136 -3.80 -8.29 -4.33
N ALA A 137 -3.47 -9.06 -3.29
CA ALA A 137 -4.13 -9.01 -1.99
C ALA A 137 -3.12 -8.62 -0.92
N GLU A 138 -3.50 -7.69 -0.05
CA GLU A 138 -2.74 -7.32 1.15
C GLU A 138 -3.58 -7.63 2.38
N PHE A 139 -2.95 -8.19 3.41
CA PHE A 139 -3.56 -8.45 4.71
C PHE A 139 -2.76 -7.67 5.75
N GLU A 140 -3.44 -6.81 6.49
CA GLU A 140 -2.81 -5.91 7.46
C GLU A 140 -3.40 -6.11 8.86
N GLY A 141 -2.55 -6.31 9.85
CA GLY A 141 -2.88 -6.49 11.26
C GLY A 141 -2.08 -7.60 11.94
N ASP A 142 -2.23 -7.73 13.26
CA ASP A 142 -1.50 -8.72 14.06
C ASP A 142 -1.79 -10.18 13.65
N ARG A 143 -2.94 -10.44 13.06
CA ARG A 143 -3.38 -11.77 12.64
C ARG A 143 -3.36 -11.96 11.11
N ALA A 144 -2.65 -11.11 10.39
CA ALA A 144 -2.62 -11.08 8.92
C ALA A 144 -2.32 -12.46 8.30
N GLU A 145 -1.28 -13.18 8.78
CA GLU A 145 -0.95 -14.53 8.29
C GLU A 145 -2.07 -15.54 8.52
N VAL A 146 -2.74 -15.49 9.68
CA VAL A 146 -3.82 -16.41 10.01
C VAL A 146 -5.01 -16.20 9.09
N VAL A 147 -5.37 -14.93 8.83
CA VAL A 147 -6.49 -14.58 7.95
C VAL A 147 -6.16 -14.89 6.51
N ALA A 148 -4.93 -14.62 6.05
CA ALA A 148 -4.47 -14.98 4.71
C ALA A 148 -4.59 -16.51 4.46
N LYS A 149 -4.17 -17.35 5.40
CA LYS A 149 -4.34 -18.81 5.32
C LYS A 149 -5.81 -19.22 5.24
N ARG A 150 -6.71 -18.58 6.01
CA ARG A 150 -8.16 -18.83 5.93
C ARG A 150 -8.75 -18.47 4.58
N CYS A 151 -8.18 -17.45 3.92
CA CYS A 151 -8.54 -17.06 2.56
C CYS A 151 -7.91 -17.95 1.47
N GLY A 152 -7.10 -18.95 1.85
CA GLY A 152 -6.51 -19.94 0.93
C GLY A 152 -5.10 -19.57 0.43
N PHE A 153 -4.44 -18.58 1.02
CA PHE A 153 -3.10 -18.17 0.64
C PHE A 153 -2.02 -19.00 1.35
N ASP A 154 -0.98 -19.34 0.59
CA ASP A 154 0.25 -19.91 1.11
C ASP A 154 1.19 -18.78 1.54
N VAL A 155 1.34 -18.57 2.84
CA VAL A 155 2.10 -17.45 3.41
C VAL A 155 3.60 -17.50 3.04
N ASP A 156 4.12 -18.67 2.71
CA ASP A 156 5.53 -18.83 2.30
C ASP A 156 5.77 -18.28 0.89
N LYS A 157 4.69 -18.05 0.10
CA LYS A 157 4.71 -17.42 -1.21
C LYS A 157 4.45 -15.92 -1.19
N ALA A 158 4.46 -15.30 -0.02
CA ALA A 158 4.22 -13.88 0.13
C ALA A 158 5.26 -13.03 -0.60
N GLU A 159 4.79 -11.95 -1.22
CA GLU A 159 5.63 -10.97 -1.89
C GLU A 159 6.15 -9.93 -0.89
N ARG A 160 7.46 -9.86 -0.74
CA ARG A 160 8.12 -8.98 0.23
C ARG A 160 8.47 -7.60 -0.34
N ARG A 161 8.47 -7.44 -1.67
CA ARG A 161 8.79 -6.18 -2.34
C ARG A 161 7.61 -5.21 -2.25
N SER A 162 7.92 -3.91 -2.27
CA SER A 162 6.92 -2.86 -2.44
C SER A 162 6.42 -2.80 -3.89
N TYR A 163 5.27 -2.15 -4.14
CA TYR A 163 4.78 -1.89 -5.51
C TYR A 163 5.83 -1.17 -6.37
N LEU A 164 6.54 -0.19 -5.79
CA LEU A 164 7.60 0.53 -6.50
C LEU A 164 8.71 -0.41 -6.97
N ARG A 165 9.13 -1.34 -6.10
CA ARG A 165 10.17 -2.31 -6.45
C ARG A 165 9.69 -3.33 -7.47
N LEU A 166 8.45 -3.77 -7.37
CA LEU A 166 7.83 -4.64 -8.37
C LEU A 166 7.74 -3.94 -9.73
N TYR A 167 7.42 -2.64 -9.73
CA TYR A 167 7.37 -1.87 -10.95
C TYR A 167 8.75 -1.65 -11.58
N GLU A 168 9.78 -1.39 -10.78
CA GLU A 168 11.17 -1.33 -11.27
C GLU A 168 11.59 -2.64 -11.96
N ASP A 169 11.19 -3.79 -11.42
CA ASP A 169 11.47 -5.09 -12.04
C ASP A 169 10.61 -5.32 -13.28
N TYR A 170 9.36 -4.85 -13.29
CA TYR A 170 8.48 -4.87 -14.47
C TYR A 170 9.06 -4.05 -15.63
N LEU A 171 9.58 -2.85 -15.36
CA LEU A 171 10.20 -1.97 -16.38
C LEU A 171 11.41 -2.61 -17.06
N LYS A 172 12.18 -3.44 -16.37
CA LYS A 172 13.32 -4.16 -16.97
C LYS A 172 12.87 -5.12 -18.07
N ALA A 173 11.71 -5.75 -17.89
CA ALA A 173 11.11 -6.66 -18.88
C ALA A 173 10.24 -5.92 -19.91
N HIS A 174 9.81 -4.68 -19.61
CA HIS A 174 8.90 -3.87 -20.44
C HIS A 174 9.44 -2.44 -20.58
N PRO A 175 10.56 -2.20 -21.27
CA PRO A 175 11.24 -0.91 -21.30
C PRO A 175 10.43 0.24 -21.93
N ASP A 176 9.42 -0.10 -22.77
CA ASP A 176 8.52 0.88 -23.38
C ASP A 176 7.34 1.30 -22.48
N SER A 177 7.29 0.77 -21.26
CA SER A 177 6.25 1.16 -20.30
C SER A 177 6.53 2.54 -19.70
N PRO A 178 5.48 3.28 -19.25
CA PRO A 178 5.66 4.56 -18.60
C PRO A 178 6.61 4.45 -17.40
N PRO A 179 7.37 5.51 -17.05
CA PRO A 179 8.27 5.48 -15.89
C PRO A 179 7.50 5.41 -14.55
N GLU A 180 6.24 5.82 -14.54
CA GLU A 180 5.33 5.78 -13.40
C GLU A 180 4.34 4.61 -13.54
N MET A 181 4.01 3.95 -12.41
CA MET A 181 3.01 2.88 -12.37
C MET A 181 1.59 3.47 -12.35
N VAL A 182 1.14 3.97 -13.49
CA VAL A 182 -0.18 4.60 -13.66
C VAL A 182 -1.00 3.86 -14.70
N PHE A 183 -2.33 3.90 -14.56
CA PHE A 183 -3.22 3.35 -15.59
C PHE A 183 -3.07 4.14 -16.90
N ARG A 184 -3.06 3.44 -18.01
CA ARG A 184 -3.07 4.07 -19.35
C ARG A 184 -4.47 4.65 -19.57
N GLN A 185 -4.51 5.90 -20.02
CA GLN A 185 -5.74 6.55 -20.51
C GLN A 185 -6.14 5.99 -21.86
#